data_18316dbedad2949b4a6d9aa78fb0299f
#
_entry.id   18316dbedad2949b4a6d9aa78fb0299f
#
_cell.length_a   1.000
_cell.length_b   1.000
_cell.length_c   1.000
_cell.angle_alpha   90.00
_cell.angle_beta   90.00
_cell.angle_gamma   90.00
#
_symmetry.space_group_name_H-M   'P 1'
#
loop_
_entity.id
_entity.type
_entity.pdbx_description
1 polymer ?
#
loop_
_entity_poly.entity_id
_entity_poly.type
_entity_poly.pdbx_seq_one_letter_code
_entity_poly.pdbx_strand_id
1 'polypeptide(L)'
;MGVLFGLRDNQRVMRIVLIVCCFFIFFGFLVHPRVPSLSDTWHTTAKHDQRKPLVKPEDVIVSGLIFYGRKSRVSSMRCYLERNLVDNGGWLDEVLWIVNTENKDDLSFLDEVIANNPKRHKKVIAQERLWAHTYWKAWRHLERGKYYVKIDDDILWIDDDAIPNMVTRKIRNPETFVVSGNIINNPPLGFMHYRMGALHPYFPEPEEPTYVTNGTEYWKPSQHGFWDGPSSFTWDIERKPPQYKNHRWLRVEDERMIYQTPVAKLKYEIWETSYEAWSIATQMHYSLLENIENDSLDLYKFDKPWTMYEDRIRINFMCVYADDILDSDIEHWPKNRGDEDMIVLDLPKDLRRRRLSSQSPLPLLTVGSAAVVIEGNALAAHFQYMDQKGLGGTDLLKRYRALAEDRYCLPNGGPSKQ
;
A
#
# COMPACT_ATOMS: atom_id res chain seq x y z
N MET A 1 27.61 30.62 71.16
CA MET A 1 27.30 31.84 70.39
C MET A 1 27.87 31.68 68.96
N GLY A 2 27.74 30.50 68.32
CA GLY A 2 28.38 30.17 67.03
C GLY A 2 27.49 29.58 65.98
N VAL A 3 26.19 29.37 66.17
CA VAL A 3 25.30 28.66 65.23
C VAL A 3 24.37 29.61 64.47
N LEU A 4 24.28 30.87 64.79
CA LEU A 4 23.36 31.84 64.11
C LEU A 4 23.96 32.61 62.96
N PHE A 5 25.27 32.51 62.68
CA PHE A 5 25.93 33.22 61.58
C PHE A 5 25.88 32.39 60.21
N GLY A 6 25.78 31.07 60.26
CA GLY A 6 25.75 30.25 59.07
C GLY A 6 24.43 30.24 58.28
N LEU A 7 23.30 30.53 58.94
CA LEU A 7 21.98 30.50 58.30
C LEU A 7 21.61 31.76 57.49
N ARG A 8 22.24 32.88 57.78
CA ARG A 8 22.02 34.16 57.06
C ARG A 8 22.76 34.22 55.74
N ASP A 9 23.94 33.62 55.65
CA ASP A 9 24.73 33.57 54.42
C ASP A 9 24.11 32.61 53.38
N ASN A 10 23.61 31.46 53.82
CA ASN A 10 22.92 30.52 52.92
C ASN A 10 21.65 31.12 52.29
N GLN A 11 20.90 31.94 53.06
CA GLN A 11 19.71 32.60 52.51
C GLN A 11 20.06 33.71 51.49
N ARG A 12 21.17 34.40 51.68
CA ARG A 12 21.65 35.40 50.72
C ARG A 12 22.15 34.75 49.44
N VAL A 13 22.94 33.66 49.53
CA VAL A 13 23.40 32.90 48.37
C VAL A 13 22.22 32.31 47.59
N MET A 14 21.23 31.74 48.29
CA MET A 14 20.04 31.17 47.65
C MET A 14 19.20 32.24 46.95
N ARG A 15 19.06 33.45 47.52
CA ARG A 15 18.36 34.58 46.84
C ARG A 15 19.13 35.06 45.60
N ILE A 16 20.46 35.13 45.63
CA ILE A 16 21.29 35.52 44.48
C ILE A 16 21.15 34.47 43.38
N VAL A 17 21.21 33.19 43.70
CA VAL A 17 21.05 32.09 42.72
C VAL A 17 19.65 32.14 42.08
N LEU A 18 18.60 32.39 42.90
CA LEU A 18 17.23 32.50 42.37
C LEU A 18 17.06 33.68 41.42
N ILE A 19 17.65 34.85 41.76
CA ILE A 19 17.60 36.06 40.92
C ILE A 19 18.38 35.83 39.61
N VAL A 20 19.53 35.17 39.65
CA VAL A 20 20.32 34.84 38.46
C VAL A 20 19.57 33.81 37.56
N CYS A 21 18.95 32.81 38.15
CA CYS A 21 18.15 31.85 37.39
C CYS A 21 16.91 32.52 36.75
N CYS A 22 16.21 33.40 37.49
CA CYS A 22 15.09 34.16 36.93
C CYS A 22 15.53 35.10 35.81
N PHE A 23 16.73 35.71 35.94
CA PHE A 23 17.28 36.61 34.92
C PHE A 23 17.64 35.82 33.64
N PHE A 24 18.22 34.64 33.76
CA PHE A 24 18.50 33.77 32.61
C PHE A 24 17.24 33.23 31.94
N ILE A 25 16.20 32.90 32.73
CA ILE A 25 14.90 32.50 32.19
C ILE A 25 14.24 33.65 31.44
N PHE A 26 14.24 34.86 32.05
CA PHE A 26 13.64 36.05 31.45
C PHE A 26 14.39 36.54 30.21
N PHE A 27 15.73 36.51 30.24
CA PHE A 27 16.56 36.85 29.08
C PHE A 27 16.47 35.80 27.99
N GLY A 28 16.33 34.50 28.33
CA GLY A 28 16.07 33.44 27.38
C GLY A 28 14.75 33.63 26.62
N PHE A 29 13.72 34.18 27.26
CA PHE A 29 12.46 34.56 26.60
C PHE A 29 12.55 35.81 25.71
N LEU A 30 13.49 36.71 25.98
CA LEU A 30 13.66 37.96 25.23
C LEU A 30 14.61 37.80 24.01
N VAL A 31 15.51 36.82 24.04
CA VAL A 31 16.53 36.60 23.01
C VAL A 31 16.17 35.44 22.07
N HIS A 32 15.15 34.62 22.39
CA HIS A 32 14.69 33.62 21.45
C HIS A 32 13.98 34.32 20.29
N PRO A 33 14.50 34.17 19.04
CA PRO A 33 13.72 34.50 17.87
C PRO A 33 12.42 33.67 17.97
N ARG A 34 11.29 34.31 17.70
CA ARG A 34 9.97 33.66 17.65
C ARG A 34 10.11 32.29 17.05
N VAL A 35 9.94 31.25 17.87
CA VAL A 35 9.82 29.89 17.31
C VAL A 35 8.62 29.97 16.37
N PRO A 36 8.80 29.72 15.07
CA PRO A 36 7.67 29.68 14.15
C PRO A 36 6.64 28.70 14.74
N SER A 37 5.38 29.03 14.68
CA SER A 37 4.34 28.14 15.19
C SER A 37 4.51 26.80 14.49
N LEU A 38 4.39 25.70 15.19
CA LEU A 38 4.48 24.34 14.62
C LEU A 38 3.53 24.14 13.43
N SER A 39 2.51 24.97 13.30
CA SER A 39 1.59 25.00 12.15
C SER A 39 2.24 25.48 10.84
N ASP A 40 3.27 26.36 10.90
CA ASP A 40 3.86 26.95 9.70
C ASP A 40 4.99 26.10 9.10
N THR A 41 5.48 25.09 9.81
CA THR A 41 6.56 24.23 9.35
C THR A 41 6.09 22.97 8.60
N TRP A 42 4.80 22.66 8.62
CA TRP A 42 4.25 21.49 7.94
C TRP A 42 3.71 21.80 6.53
N HIS A 43 3.62 23.09 6.15
CA HIS A 43 3.28 23.52 4.79
C HIS A 43 4.48 24.02 3.98
N THR A 44 5.68 23.50 4.23
CA THR A 44 6.67 23.51 3.16
C THR A 44 6.12 22.55 2.11
N THR A 45 5.45 23.11 1.11
CA THR A 45 5.27 22.46 -0.19
C THR A 45 6.63 21.81 -0.52
N ALA A 46 6.73 20.51 -0.30
CA ALA A 46 7.79 19.73 -0.86
C ALA A 46 7.76 20.08 -2.35
N LYS A 47 8.75 20.82 -2.84
CA LYS A 47 8.93 21.00 -4.27
C LYS A 47 8.89 19.61 -4.83
N HIS A 48 7.90 19.34 -5.66
CA HIS A 48 7.79 18.13 -6.44
C HIS A 48 9.15 18.03 -7.16
N ASP A 49 10.05 17.27 -6.55
CA ASP A 49 11.35 17.01 -7.13
C ASP A 49 11.01 16.30 -8.43
N GLN A 50 11.26 16.95 -9.56
CA GLN A 50 11.03 16.37 -10.88
C GLN A 50 12.06 15.23 -11.03
N ARG A 51 11.76 14.09 -10.38
CA ARG A 51 12.55 12.89 -10.55
C ARG A 51 12.52 12.55 -12.04
N LYS A 52 13.69 12.41 -12.61
CA LYS A 52 13.79 11.99 -14.00
C LYS A 52 13.02 10.69 -14.17
N PRO A 53 12.19 10.57 -15.21
CA PRO A 53 11.46 9.33 -15.49
C PRO A 53 12.42 8.15 -15.45
N LEU A 54 12.03 7.08 -14.79
CA LEU A 54 12.80 5.84 -14.78
C LEU A 54 12.77 5.24 -16.20
N VAL A 55 13.94 4.82 -16.66
CA VAL A 55 14.08 4.18 -17.99
C VAL A 55 14.32 2.70 -17.78
N LYS A 56 13.50 1.87 -18.45
CA LYS A 56 13.63 0.42 -18.43
C LYS A 56 14.94 0.02 -19.14
N PRO A 57 15.82 -0.78 -18.50
CA PRO A 57 16.98 -1.34 -19.20
C PRO A 57 16.55 -2.25 -20.36
N GLU A 58 17.28 -2.21 -21.48
CA GLU A 58 16.91 -2.94 -22.71
C GLU A 58 17.02 -4.47 -22.56
N ASP A 59 17.94 -4.94 -21.73
CA ASP A 59 18.22 -6.35 -21.47
C ASP A 59 17.33 -6.96 -20.37
N VAL A 60 16.44 -6.16 -19.77
CA VAL A 60 15.54 -6.59 -18.71
C VAL A 60 14.17 -6.96 -19.26
N ILE A 61 13.73 -8.19 -19.01
CA ILE A 61 12.37 -8.66 -19.33
C ILE A 61 11.53 -8.64 -18.06
N VAL A 62 10.40 -7.93 -18.10
CA VAL A 62 9.45 -7.79 -16.99
C VAL A 62 8.11 -8.40 -17.38
N SER A 63 7.64 -9.37 -16.62
CA SER A 63 6.35 -10.02 -16.82
C SER A 63 5.40 -9.69 -15.67
N GLY A 64 4.19 -9.23 -15.96
CA GLY A 64 3.10 -9.23 -14.98
C GLY A 64 2.67 -10.67 -14.71
N LEU A 65 2.49 -11.04 -13.43
CA LEU A 65 2.00 -12.36 -13.03
C LEU A 65 0.67 -12.20 -12.29
N ILE A 66 -0.43 -12.55 -12.94
CA ILE A 66 -1.78 -12.37 -12.42
C ILE A 66 -2.38 -13.71 -12.01
N PHE A 67 -2.76 -13.85 -10.74
CA PHE A 67 -3.54 -15.00 -10.28
C PHE A 67 -5.02 -14.68 -10.50
N TYR A 68 -5.55 -15.09 -11.66
CA TYR A 68 -6.84 -14.66 -12.17
C TYR A 68 -8.00 -15.53 -11.69
N GLY A 69 -9.00 -14.91 -11.08
CA GLY A 69 -10.21 -15.59 -10.63
C GLY A 69 -11.52 -14.82 -10.85
N ARG A 70 -11.48 -13.48 -11.01
CA ARG A 70 -12.69 -12.64 -10.91
C ARG A 70 -12.69 -11.46 -11.89
N LYS A 71 -13.49 -11.56 -12.96
CA LYS A 71 -13.74 -10.46 -13.92
C LYS A 71 -14.13 -9.15 -13.24
N SER A 72 -15.00 -9.21 -12.24
CA SER A 72 -15.55 -8.00 -11.61
C SER A 72 -14.51 -7.07 -11.01
N ARG A 73 -13.34 -7.60 -10.67
CA ARG A 73 -12.20 -6.86 -10.11
C ARG A 73 -11.18 -6.51 -11.18
N VAL A 74 -10.81 -7.48 -12.00
CA VAL A 74 -9.82 -7.31 -13.07
C VAL A 74 -10.27 -6.35 -14.17
N SER A 75 -11.58 -6.13 -14.33
CA SER A 75 -12.08 -5.19 -15.34
C SER A 75 -11.56 -3.75 -15.18
N SER A 76 -11.31 -3.31 -13.94
CA SER A 76 -10.66 -2.01 -13.68
C SER A 76 -9.12 -2.12 -13.79
N MET A 77 -8.54 -3.20 -13.23
CA MET A 77 -7.09 -3.45 -13.27
C MET A 77 -6.56 -3.47 -14.71
N ARG A 78 -7.31 -3.99 -15.67
CA ARG A 78 -6.90 -4.10 -17.07
C ARG A 78 -6.32 -2.79 -17.61
N CYS A 79 -6.92 -1.66 -17.30
CA CYS A 79 -6.45 -0.37 -17.81
C CYS A 79 -5.06 -0.01 -17.28
N TYR A 80 -4.79 -0.31 -16.03
CA TYR A 80 -3.46 -0.10 -15.44
C TYR A 80 -2.43 -1.06 -16.03
N LEU A 81 -2.79 -2.31 -16.30
CA LEU A 81 -1.91 -3.27 -16.98
C LEU A 81 -1.56 -2.79 -18.38
N GLU A 82 -2.56 -2.40 -19.19
CA GLU A 82 -2.35 -1.88 -20.54
C GLU A 82 -1.42 -0.66 -20.56
N ARG A 83 -1.62 0.30 -19.65
CA ARG A 83 -0.72 1.46 -19.50
C ARG A 83 0.71 1.07 -19.20
N ASN A 84 0.90 0.01 -18.43
CA ASN A 84 2.21 -0.48 -18.03
C ASN A 84 2.86 -1.39 -19.09
N LEU A 85 2.22 -1.71 -20.20
CA LEU A 85 2.87 -2.44 -21.30
C LEU A 85 3.92 -1.56 -22.01
N VAL A 86 5.00 -2.18 -22.45
CA VAL A 86 6.07 -1.50 -23.19
C VAL A 86 5.56 -0.83 -24.47
N ASP A 87 4.49 -1.35 -25.08
CA ASP A 87 3.84 -0.76 -26.25
C ASP A 87 3.23 0.62 -25.93
N ASN A 88 2.95 0.90 -24.68
CA ASN A 88 2.36 2.14 -24.18
C ASN A 88 3.35 2.97 -23.32
N GLY A 89 4.65 2.66 -23.38
CA GLY A 89 5.69 3.36 -22.64
C GLY A 89 5.92 2.85 -21.21
N GLY A 90 5.22 1.79 -20.80
CA GLY A 90 5.42 1.15 -19.51
C GLY A 90 6.56 0.13 -19.49
N TRP A 91 6.58 -0.73 -18.48
CA TRP A 91 7.70 -1.64 -18.22
C TRP A 91 7.37 -3.14 -18.42
N LEU A 92 6.10 -3.50 -18.58
CA LEU A 92 5.68 -4.88 -18.78
C LEU A 92 5.88 -5.31 -20.24
N ASP A 93 6.76 -6.28 -20.47
CA ASP A 93 6.94 -6.92 -21.78
C ASP A 93 5.77 -7.85 -22.10
N GLU A 94 5.20 -8.47 -21.08
CA GLU A 94 4.09 -9.41 -21.18
C GLU A 94 3.29 -9.48 -19.85
N VAL A 95 2.11 -10.06 -19.91
CA VAL A 95 1.27 -10.40 -18.75
C VAL A 95 0.92 -11.88 -18.83
N LEU A 96 1.34 -12.64 -17.81
CA LEU A 96 1.04 -14.05 -17.63
C LEU A 96 -0.16 -14.21 -16.69
N TRP A 97 -1.25 -14.75 -17.21
CA TRP A 97 -2.47 -15.02 -16.48
C TRP A 97 -2.52 -16.48 -16.02
N ILE A 98 -2.43 -16.72 -14.72
CA ILE A 98 -2.66 -18.03 -14.12
C ILE A 98 -4.14 -18.14 -13.80
N VAL A 99 -4.86 -18.90 -14.63
CA VAL A 99 -6.32 -18.98 -14.57
C VAL A 99 -6.74 -19.95 -13.47
N ASN A 100 -7.47 -19.45 -12.49
CA ASN A 100 -7.99 -20.20 -11.33
C ASN A 100 -9.51 -20.02 -11.18
N THR A 101 -10.25 -20.07 -12.29
CA THR A 101 -11.72 -19.98 -12.31
C THR A 101 -12.30 -20.94 -13.33
N GLU A 102 -13.49 -21.46 -13.07
CA GLU A 102 -14.30 -22.24 -13.98
C GLU A 102 -15.53 -21.47 -14.48
N ASN A 103 -15.70 -20.23 -13.99
CA ASN A 103 -16.82 -19.39 -14.38
C ASN A 103 -16.67 -18.95 -15.83
N LYS A 104 -17.69 -19.22 -16.66
CA LYS A 104 -17.67 -18.96 -18.10
C LYS A 104 -17.54 -17.48 -18.43
N ASP A 105 -18.16 -16.60 -17.62
CA ASP A 105 -18.10 -15.15 -17.85
C ASP A 105 -16.69 -14.60 -17.54
N ASP A 106 -16.04 -15.15 -16.50
CA ASP A 106 -14.65 -14.81 -16.18
C ASP A 106 -13.71 -15.29 -17.30
N LEU A 107 -13.89 -16.52 -17.79
CA LEU A 107 -13.09 -17.08 -18.88
C LEU A 107 -13.27 -16.30 -20.18
N SER A 108 -14.52 -16.01 -20.57
CA SER A 108 -14.84 -15.23 -21.78
C SER A 108 -14.21 -13.84 -21.74
N PHE A 109 -14.26 -13.17 -20.57
CA PHE A 109 -13.62 -11.87 -20.41
C PHE A 109 -12.10 -11.94 -20.60
N LEU A 110 -11.45 -12.94 -20.01
CA LEU A 110 -10.00 -13.11 -20.19
C LEU A 110 -9.63 -13.43 -21.64
N ASP A 111 -10.44 -14.24 -22.32
CA ASP A 111 -10.22 -14.55 -23.75
C ASP A 111 -10.34 -13.29 -24.61
N GLU A 112 -11.26 -12.38 -24.29
CA GLU A 112 -11.36 -11.07 -24.94
C GLU A 112 -10.11 -10.21 -24.68
N VAL A 113 -9.62 -10.14 -23.43
CA VAL A 113 -8.38 -9.40 -23.10
C VAL A 113 -7.19 -9.93 -23.90
N ILE A 114 -7.05 -11.26 -24.00
CA ILE A 114 -5.95 -11.89 -24.75
C ILE A 114 -6.09 -11.63 -26.24
N ALA A 115 -7.32 -11.75 -26.79
CA ALA A 115 -7.56 -11.53 -28.21
C ALA A 115 -7.24 -10.09 -28.65
N ASN A 116 -7.40 -9.10 -27.76
CA ASN A 116 -7.07 -7.71 -28.02
C ASN A 116 -5.56 -7.46 -28.17
N ASN A 117 -4.72 -8.20 -27.43
CA ASN A 117 -3.26 -8.09 -27.55
C ASN A 117 -2.56 -9.44 -27.27
N PRO A 118 -2.66 -10.42 -28.20
CA PRO A 118 -2.15 -11.77 -27.98
C PRO A 118 -0.62 -11.85 -27.92
N LYS A 119 0.07 -10.81 -28.37
CA LYS A 119 1.52 -10.69 -28.25
C LYS A 119 1.95 -10.47 -26.80
N ARG A 120 1.15 -9.74 -26.04
CA ARG A 120 1.48 -9.32 -24.66
C ARG A 120 0.81 -10.17 -23.60
N HIS A 121 -0.39 -10.66 -23.85
CA HIS A 121 -1.14 -11.46 -22.87
C HIS A 121 -1.06 -12.94 -23.17
N LYS A 122 -0.63 -13.70 -22.17
CA LYS A 122 -0.54 -15.16 -22.21
C LYS A 122 -1.34 -15.75 -21.06
N LYS A 123 -2.04 -16.86 -21.29
CA LYS A 123 -2.73 -17.58 -20.20
C LYS A 123 -2.16 -18.96 -20.00
N VAL A 124 -2.14 -19.37 -18.74
CA VAL A 124 -1.91 -20.74 -18.28
C VAL A 124 -3.13 -21.17 -17.50
N ILE A 125 -3.78 -22.24 -17.94
CA ILE A 125 -4.90 -22.84 -17.22
C ILE A 125 -4.30 -23.79 -16.18
N ALA A 126 -4.58 -23.55 -14.90
CA ALA A 126 -4.17 -24.44 -13.83
C ALA A 126 -4.81 -25.84 -14.08
N GLN A 127 -4.04 -26.90 -13.96
CA GLN A 127 -4.52 -28.29 -14.17
C GLN A 127 -5.58 -28.69 -13.11
N GLU A 128 -5.55 -28.04 -11.98
CA GLU A 128 -6.49 -28.19 -10.87
C GLU A 128 -6.76 -26.82 -10.23
N ARG A 129 -7.87 -26.69 -9.56
CA ARG A 129 -8.20 -25.46 -8.81
C ARG A 129 -7.16 -25.23 -7.71
N LEU A 130 -6.56 -24.04 -7.72
CA LEU A 130 -5.59 -23.64 -6.71
C LEU A 130 -6.31 -23.11 -5.45
N TRP A 131 -5.85 -23.58 -4.31
CA TRP A 131 -6.30 -23.15 -2.98
C TRP A 131 -5.10 -22.60 -2.21
N ALA A 132 -5.33 -21.97 -1.07
CA ALA A 132 -4.29 -21.34 -0.27
C ALA A 132 -3.02 -22.22 -0.08
N HIS A 133 -3.20 -23.54 0.08
CA HIS A 133 -2.11 -24.50 0.25
C HIS A 133 -1.54 -25.09 -1.06
N THR A 134 -2.08 -24.71 -2.21
CA THR A 134 -1.63 -25.19 -3.54
C THR A 134 -1.23 -24.06 -4.49
N TYR A 135 -1.36 -22.79 -4.11
CA TYR A 135 -0.94 -21.66 -4.93
C TYR A 135 0.54 -21.69 -5.31
N TRP A 136 1.38 -22.38 -4.53
CA TRP A 136 2.77 -22.61 -4.87
C TRP A 136 2.97 -23.23 -6.27
N LYS A 137 1.98 -23.99 -6.77
CA LYS A 137 2.03 -24.56 -8.11
C LYS A 137 2.02 -23.52 -9.24
N ALA A 138 1.48 -22.35 -8.99
CA ALA A 138 1.48 -21.24 -9.94
C ALA A 138 2.91 -20.74 -10.24
N TRP A 139 3.80 -20.81 -9.26
CA TRP A 139 5.19 -20.35 -9.38
C TRP A 139 6.07 -21.22 -10.29
N ARG A 140 5.63 -22.42 -10.65
CA ARG A 140 6.31 -23.30 -11.63
C ARG A 140 6.33 -22.72 -13.04
N HIS A 141 5.42 -21.80 -13.35
CA HIS A 141 5.27 -21.21 -14.68
C HIS A 141 6.18 -20.01 -14.91
N LEU A 142 7.04 -19.69 -13.95
CA LEU A 142 8.06 -18.67 -14.14
C LEU A 142 9.11 -19.14 -15.15
N GLU A 143 9.64 -18.21 -15.95
CA GLU A 143 10.73 -18.44 -16.88
C GLU A 143 12.00 -17.76 -16.35
N ARG A 144 13.13 -18.49 -16.38
CA ARG A 144 14.42 -17.97 -15.89
C ARG A 144 14.83 -16.69 -16.61
N GLY A 145 15.55 -15.82 -15.89
CA GLY A 145 16.08 -14.57 -16.43
C GLY A 145 15.07 -13.43 -16.48
N LYS A 146 13.81 -13.64 -16.06
CA LYS A 146 12.76 -12.62 -16.04
C LYS A 146 12.49 -12.08 -14.63
N TYR A 147 12.10 -10.80 -14.58
CA TYR A 147 11.50 -10.18 -13.41
C TYR A 147 9.98 -10.34 -13.49
N TYR A 148 9.37 -10.74 -12.39
CA TYR A 148 7.92 -10.88 -12.32
C TYR A 148 7.34 -9.89 -11.33
N VAL A 149 6.36 -9.15 -11.80
CA VAL A 149 5.50 -8.32 -10.94
C VAL A 149 4.22 -9.11 -10.70
N LYS A 150 4.14 -9.77 -9.52
CA LYS A 150 2.92 -10.45 -9.11
C LYS A 150 1.88 -9.42 -8.71
N ILE A 151 0.67 -9.60 -9.22
CA ILE A 151 -0.48 -8.71 -8.99
C ILE A 151 -1.69 -9.60 -8.73
N ASP A 152 -2.30 -9.48 -7.54
CA ASP A 152 -3.53 -10.21 -7.24
C ASP A 152 -4.71 -9.65 -8.02
N ASP A 153 -5.71 -10.49 -8.32
CA ASP A 153 -6.87 -10.12 -9.13
C ASP A 153 -7.78 -9.05 -8.48
N ASP A 154 -7.47 -8.66 -7.25
CA ASP A 154 -8.16 -7.62 -6.49
C ASP A 154 -7.28 -6.38 -6.17
N ILE A 155 -6.22 -6.17 -6.91
CA ILE A 155 -5.56 -4.88 -7.01
C ILE A 155 -6.41 -4.00 -7.94
N LEU A 156 -7.07 -2.97 -7.38
CA LEU A 156 -8.03 -2.15 -8.13
C LEU A 156 -7.43 -0.88 -8.74
N TRP A 157 -6.27 -0.47 -8.25
CA TRP A 157 -5.56 0.72 -8.70
C TRP A 157 -4.06 0.53 -8.54
N ILE A 158 -3.30 1.04 -9.49
CA ILE A 158 -1.82 1.02 -9.52
C ILE A 158 -1.35 2.40 -9.95
N ASP A 159 -0.49 3.04 -9.17
CA ASP A 159 0.17 4.29 -9.53
C ASP A 159 1.11 4.07 -10.73
N ASP A 160 1.20 5.06 -11.63
CA ASP A 160 1.95 4.93 -12.88
C ASP A 160 3.42 4.55 -12.66
N ASP A 161 4.03 5.07 -11.60
CA ASP A 161 5.44 4.81 -11.25
C ASP A 161 5.65 3.55 -10.40
N ALA A 162 4.60 2.85 -10.01
CA ALA A 162 4.70 1.74 -9.05
C ALA A 162 5.56 0.59 -9.58
N ILE A 163 5.25 0.09 -10.77
CA ILE A 163 6.00 -1.02 -11.40
C ILE A 163 7.44 -0.60 -11.71
N PRO A 164 7.71 0.56 -12.35
CA PRO A 164 9.06 1.06 -12.56
C PRO A 164 9.91 1.14 -11.28
N ASN A 165 9.34 1.65 -10.18
CA ASN A 165 10.06 1.77 -8.90
C ASN A 165 10.41 0.42 -8.31
N MET A 166 9.46 -0.53 -8.25
CA MET A 166 9.71 -1.88 -7.72
C MET A 166 10.78 -2.62 -8.52
N VAL A 167 10.65 -2.61 -9.85
CA VAL A 167 11.60 -3.32 -10.74
C VAL A 167 12.98 -2.69 -10.65
N THR A 168 13.06 -1.35 -10.68
CA THR A 168 14.33 -0.64 -10.49
C THR A 168 14.99 -0.98 -9.16
N ARG A 169 14.20 -1.05 -8.08
CA ARG A 169 14.69 -1.44 -6.75
C ARG A 169 15.27 -2.86 -6.78
N LYS A 170 14.55 -3.82 -7.37
CA LYS A 170 14.99 -5.21 -7.46
C LYS A 170 16.26 -5.36 -8.30
N ILE A 171 16.36 -4.66 -9.44
CA ILE A 171 17.55 -4.67 -10.31
C ILE A 171 18.77 -4.10 -9.58
N ARG A 172 18.60 -2.96 -8.89
CA ARG A 172 19.72 -2.28 -8.19
C ARG A 172 20.17 -3.01 -6.93
N ASN A 173 19.30 -3.85 -6.35
CA ASN A 173 19.57 -4.60 -5.13
C ASN A 173 19.22 -6.08 -5.36
N PRO A 174 19.99 -6.79 -6.21
CA PRO A 174 19.68 -8.17 -6.59
C PRO A 174 19.67 -9.13 -5.39
N GLU A 175 20.35 -8.75 -4.30
CA GLU A 175 20.34 -9.48 -3.03
C GLU A 175 19.01 -9.39 -2.27
N THR A 176 18.14 -8.41 -2.57
CA THR A 176 16.79 -8.33 -2.02
C THR A 176 15.93 -9.42 -2.65
N PHE A 177 15.34 -10.29 -1.84
CA PHE A 177 14.54 -11.40 -2.35
C PHE A 177 13.21 -10.93 -2.95
N VAL A 178 12.45 -10.14 -2.20
CA VAL A 178 11.17 -9.55 -2.61
C VAL A 178 11.20 -8.03 -2.47
N VAL A 179 10.71 -7.33 -3.47
CA VAL A 179 10.36 -5.92 -3.38
C VAL A 179 8.83 -5.81 -3.45
N SER A 180 8.20 -5.53 -2.31
CA SER A 180 6.76 -5.31 -2.22
C SER A 180 6.41 -3.86 -2.54
N GLY A 181 5.23 -3.65 -3.11
CA GLY A 181 4.67 -2.32 -3.25
C GLY A 181 4.20 -1.74 -1.91
N ASN A 182 3.96 -0.44 -1.91
CA ASN A 182 3.31 0.31 -0.85
C ASN A 182 1.78 0.19 -1.03
N ILE A 183 1.20 -0.78 -0.34
CA ILE A 183 -0.16 -1.26 -0.64
C ILE A 183 -1.18 -0.63 0.31
N ILE A 184 -2.17 0.06 -0.25
CA ILE A 184 -3.36 0.52 0.49
C ILE A 184 -4.19 -0.71 0.89
N ASN A 185 -4.73 -0.71 2.08
CA ASN A 185 -5.39 -1.85 2.72
C ASN A 185 -4.43 -3.03 2.96
N ASN A 186 -3.23 -2.72 3.42
CA ASN A 186 -2.30 -3.70 3.99
C ASN A 186 -2.09 -3.34 5.46
N PRO A 187 -2.27 -4.25 6.43
CA PRO A 187 -2.32 -3.88 7.85
C PRO A 187 -1.11 -3.09 8.36
N PRO A 188 0.15 -3.55 8.21
CA PRO A 188 1.31 -2.77 8.63
C PRO A 188 1.44 -1.43 7.92
N LEU A 189 1.17 -1.39 6.60
CA LEU A 189 1.22 -0.17 5.81
C LEU A 189 0.09 0.79 6.17
N GLY A 190 -1.12 0.29 6.43
CA GLY A 190 -2.23 1.11 6.91
C GLY A 190 -1.90 1.86 8.20
N PHE A 191 -1.19 1.22 9.14
CA PHE A 191 -0.68 1.89 10.33
C PHE A 191 0.31 3.03 9.98
N MET A 192 1.21 2.79 9.03
CA MET A 192 2.15 3.81 8.55
C MET A 192 1.40 4.96 7.87
N HIS A 193 0.48 4.68 6.95
CA HIS A 193 -0.33 5.69 6.26
C HIS A 193 -1.13 6.56 7.24
N TYR A 194 -1.69 5.95 8.28
CA TYR A 194 -2.35 6.69 9.36
C TYR A 194 -1.39 7.64 10.08
N ARG A 195 -0.20 7.17 10.44
CA ARG A 195 0.82 7.97 11.13
C ARG A 195 1.43 9.06 10.25
N MET A 196 1.46 8.85 8.94
CA MET A 196 1.91 9.83 7.96
C MET A 196 0.84 10.88 7.62
N GLY A 197 -0.41 10.73 8.13
CA GLY A 197 -1.49 11.68 7.90
C GLY A 197 -2.19 11.51 6.55
N ALA A 198 -2.04 10.35 5.91
CA ALA A 198 -2.65 10.06 4.62
C ALA A 198 -4.12 9.62 4.71
N LEU A 199 -4.62 9.35 5.92
CA LEU A 199 -5.99 8.90 6.12
C LEU A 199 -6.87 10.02 6.67
N HIS A 200 -8.08 10.12 6.13
CA HIS A 200 -9.06 11.15 6.42
C HIS A 200 -10.27 10.58 7.18
N PRO A 201 -10.98 11.38 7.99
CA PRO A 201 -12.15 10.91 8.70
C PRO A 201 -13.34 10.69 7.77
N TYR A 202 -13.87 9.47 7.80
CA TYR A 202 -15.05 9.04 7.07
C TYR A 202 -15.96 8.22 7.96
N PHE A 203 -17.28 8.37 7.77
CA PHE A 203 -18.29 7.49 8.34
C PHE A 203 -19.26 7.01 7.25
N PRO A 204 -19.87 5.82 7.42
CA PRO A 204 -20.88 5.37 6.48
C PRO A 204 -22.08 6.28 6.50
N GLU A 205 -22.70 6.48 5.36
CA GLU A 205 -23.97 7.17 5.22
C GLU A 205 -25.03 6.45 6.07
N PRO A 206 -25.78 7.16 6.94
CA PRO A 206 -26.67 6.54 7.90
C PRO A 206 -27.83 5.77 7.26
N GLU A 207 -28.34 6.30 6.14
CA GLU A 207 -29.51 5.80 5.43
C GLU A 207 -29.22 5.50 3.97
N GLU A 208 -30.01 4.63 3.35
CA GLU A 208 -29.91 4.34 1.94
C GLU A 208 -30.24 5.62 1.14
N PRO A 209 -29.33 6.07 0.24
CA PRO A 209 -29.57 7.28 -0.52
C PRO A 209 -30.75 7.13 -1.48
N THR A 210 -31.60 8.12 -1.52
CA THR A 210 -32.80 8.15 -2.40
C THR A 210 -32.47 8.50 -3.86
N TYR A 211 -31.21 8.88 -4.16
CA TYR A 211 -30.76 9.25 -5.48
C TYR A 211 -29.57 8.39 -5.93
N VAL A 212 -29.51 8.14 -7.22
CA VAL A 212 -28.40 7.40 -7.84
C VAL A 212 -27.50 8.43 -8.52
N THR A 213 -26.25 8.52 -8.05
CA THR A 213 -25.20 9.27 -8.77
C THR A 213 -24.65 8.37 -9.88
N ASN A 214 -24.79 8.84 -11.13
CA ASN A 214 -24.22 8.17 -12.30
C ASN A 214 -23.25 9.14 -12.98
N GLY A 215 -22.18 8.61 -13.56
CA GLY A 215 -21.23 9.38 -14.34
C GLY A 215 -19.79 8.95 -14.09
N THR A 216 -18.87 9.36 -14.96
CA THR A 216 -17.45 9.05 -14.88
C THR A 216 -16.79 9.67 -13.65
N GLU A 217 -17.30 10.79 -13.15
CA GLU A 217 -16.75 11.45 -11.96
C GLU A 217 -17.27 10.87 -10.62
N TYR A 218 -18.14 9.88 -10.68
CA TYR A 218 -18.72 9.23 -9.47
C TYR A 218 -17.69 8.81 -8.42
N TRP A 219 -16.45 8.55 -8.82
CA TRP A 219 -15.39 8.14 -7.93
C TRP A 219 -14.93 9.22 -6.93
N LYS A 220 -15.16 10.50 -7.22
CA LYS A 220 -14.67 11.64 -6.42
C LYS A 220 -15.45 11.78 -5.11
N PRO A 221 -14.79 11.69 -3.93
CA PRO A 221 -15.47 11.92 -2.65
C PRO A 221 -16.09 13.31 -2.52
N SER A 222 -15.48 14.34 -3.11
CA SER A 222 -15.98 15.72 -3.06
C SER A 222 -17.37 15.94 -3.69
N GLN A 223 -17.81 15.01 -4.53
CA GLN A 223 -19.15 15.08 -5.16
C GLN A 223 -20.28 14.68 -4.22
N HIS A 224 -19.97 14.22 -3.03
CA HIS A 224 -20.95 13.87 -2.01
C HIS A 224 -20.90 14.90 -0.88
N GLY A 225 -22.02 15.08 -0.19
CA GLY A 225 -22.08 15.92 1.00
C GLY A 225 -21.19 15.39 2.12
N PHE A 226 -20.93 16.24 3.10
CA PHE A 226 -20.26 15.81 4.31
C PHE A 226 -21.19 14.96 5.19
N TRP A 227 -20.60 14.14 6.04
CA TRP A 227 -21.32 13.44 7.08
C TRP A 227 -21.87 14.44 8.10
N ASP A 228 -23.17 14.40 8.35
CA ASP A 228 -23.93 15.37 9.15
C ASP A 228 -24.33 14.87 10.55
N GLY A 229 -23.77 13.73 10.95
CA GLY A 229 -24.06 13.16 12.27
C GLY A 229 -23.44 13.96 13.42
N PRO A 230 -23.74 13.57 14.68
CA PRO A 230 -23.30 14.30 15.85
C PRO A 230 -21.78 14.21 16.06
N SER A 231 -21.15 15.32 16.49
CA SER A 231 -19.69 15.38 16.77
C SER A 231 -19.22 14.41 17.89
N SER A 232 -20.14 13.91 18.69
CA SER A 232 -19.87 12.87 19.71
C SER A 232 -19.94 11.43 19.17
N PHE A 233 -20.25 11.25 17.89
CA PHE A 233 -20.33 9.92 17.29
C PHE A 233 -18.95 9.25 17.26
N THR A 234 -18.91 8.01 17.70
CA THR A 234 -17.70 7.16 17.66
C THR A 234 -18.03 5.84 16.98
N TRP A 235 -17.14 5.40 16.12
CA TRP A 235 -17.31 4.13 15.45
C TRP A 235 -17.01 2.95 16.39
N ASP A 236 -17.96 2.04 16.47
CA ASP A 236 -17.73 0.73 17.06
C ASP A 236 -17.16 -0.21 15.99
N ILE A 237 -15.96 -0.75 16.24
CA ILE A 237 -15.24 -1.58 15.27
C ILE A 237 -15.96 -2.90 14.95
N GLU A 238 -16.76 -3.40 15.89
CA GLU A 238 -17.58 -4.61 15.71
C GLU A 238 -18.89 -4.33 14.95
N ARG A 239 -19.13 -3.09 14.57
CA ARG A 239 -20.37 -2.72 13.88
C ARG A 239 -20.46 -3.42 12.53
N LYS A 240 -21.58 -4.10 12.31
CA LYS A 240 -21.87 -4.74 11.03
C LYS A 240 -22.10 -3.70 9.93
N PRO A 241 -21.78 -4.06 8.67
CA PRO A 241 -22.07 -3.19 7.54
C PRO A 241 -23.57 -2.92 7.40
N PRO A 242 -23.96 -1.80 6.77
CA PRO A 242 -25.36 -1.55 6.39
C PRO A 242 -25.96 -2.74 5.62
N GLN A 243 -27.27 -2.95 5.79
CA GLN A 243 -27.95 -4.08 5.15
C GLN A 243 -28.20 -3.86 3.65
N TYR A 244 -28.20 -2.62 3.20
CA TYR A 244 -28.33 -2.29 1.78
C TYR A 244 -27.01 -2.34 1.04
N LYS A 245 -27.04 -2.60 -0.25
CA LYS A 245 -25.85 -2.70 -1.11
C LYS A 245 -25.45 -1.33 -1.66
N ASN A 246 -24.17 -1.23 -2.03
CA ASN A 246 -23.55 -0.02 -2.54
C ASN A 246 -23.63 1.16 -1.57
N HIS A 247 -23.57 0.85 -0.26
CA HIS A 247 -23.48 1.91 0.74
C HIS A 247 -22.16 2.68 0.58
N ARG A 248 -22.25 3.98 0.76
CA ARG A 248 -21.12 4.88 0.63
C ARG A 248 -20.70 5.43 1.98
N TRP A 249 -19.52 6.01 2.00
CA TRP A 249 -18.99 6.69 3.16
C TRP A 249 -18.86 8.18 2.84
N LEU A 250 -19.19 9.02 3.80
CA LEU A 250 -19.17 10.46 3.68
C LEU A 250 -18.01 11.04 4.46
N ARG A 251 -17.38 12.05 3.88
CA ARG A 251 -16.29 12.79 4.48
C ARG A 251 -16.78 13.55 5.71
N VAL A 252 -16.04 13.47 6.81
CA VAL A 252 -16.29 14.28 7.99
C VAL A 252 -15.49 15.58 7.88
N GLU A 253 -16.15 16.73 8.01
CA GLU A 253 -15.50 18.04 7.84
C GLU A 253 -14.45 18.32 8.92
N ASP A 254 -14.73 17.95 10.18
CA ASP A 254 -13.79 18.12 11.30
C ASP A 254 -12.72 17.02 11.30
N GLU A 255 -11.50 17.38 10.86
CA GLU A 255 -10.35 16.47 10.82
C GLU A 255 -10.04 15.83 12.19
N ARG A 256 -10.35 16.49 13.29
CA ARG A 256 -10.12 15.95 14.64
C ARG A 256 -10.96 14.71 14.92
N MET A 257 -12.05 14.51 14.20
CA MET A 257 -12.87 13.32 14.33
C MET A 257 -12.17 12.05 13.80
N ILE A 258 -10.99 12.14 13.19
CA ILE A 258 -10.19 10.97 12.81
C ILE A 258 -10.00 9.98 13.97
N TYR A 259 -9.87 10.49 15.20
CA TYR A 259 -9.72 9.68 16.41
C TYR A 259 -10.98 8.91 16.82
N GLN A 260 -12.13 9.23 16.21
CA GLN A 260 -13.42 8.59 16.44
C GLN A 260 -13.80 7.61 15.33
N THR A 261 -13.02 7.58 14.25
CA THR A 261 -13.25 6.74 13.06
C THR A 261 -12.57 5.36 13.17
N PRO A 262 -12.91 4.40 12.30
CA PRO A 262 -12.31 3.07 12.33
C PRO A 262 -10.78 3.05 12.31
N VAL A 263 -10.14 3.90 11.51
CA VAL A 263 -8.66 3.90 11.38
C VAL A 263 -7.92 4.30 12.66
N ALA A 264 -8.61 4.90 13.64
CA ALA A 264 -8.03 5.13 14.97
C ALA A 264 -7.68 3.82 15.70
N LYS A 265 -8.23 2.68 15.26
CA LYS A 265 -7.94 1.34 15.81
C LYS A 265 -6.76 0.65 15.12
N LEU A 266 -6.19 1.24 14.07
CA LEU A 266 -5.02 0.69 13.39
C LEU A 266 -3.83 0.54 14.33
N LYS A 267 -3.20 -0.63 14.24
CA LYS A 267 -1.96 -0.97 14.95
C LYS A 267 -0.94 -1.52 13.96
N TYR A 268 0.31 -1.53 14.38
CA TYR A 268 1.34 -2.29 13.68
C TYR A 268 1.15 -3.78 13.99
N GLU A 269 0.37 -4.43 13.16
CA GLU A 269 0.02 -5.85 13.28
C GLU A 269 -0.23 -6.43 11.89
N ILE A 270 -0.11 -7.74 11.74
CA ILE A 270 -0.26 -8.44 10.45
C ILE A 270 -1.64 -9.07 10.33
N TRP A 271 -2.21 -9.42 11.44
CA TRP A 271 -3.51 -10.05 11.63
C TRP A 271 -4.37 -9.16 12.54
N GLU A 272 -5.37 -9.72 13.17
CA GLU A 272 -6.25 -9.08 14.13
C GLU A 272 -7.10 -7.94 13.51
N THR A 273 -7.49 -6.98 14.32
CA THR A 273 -8.42 -5.91 13.94
C THR A 273 -8.01 -5.15 12.68
N SER A 274 -6.72 -4.84 12.51
CA SER A 274 -6.22 -4.09 11.34
C SER A 274 -6.36 -4.89 10.03
N TYR A 275 -6.41 -6.20 10.11
CA TYR A 275 -6.61 -7.10 8.98
C TYR A 275 -8.10 -7.43 8.72
N GLU A 276 -8.88 -7.62 9.80
CA GLU A 276 -10.24 -8.19 9.72
C GLU A 276 -11.32 -7.11 9.49
N ALA A 277 -11.08 -5.89 9.99
CA ALA A 277 -12.11 -4.87 10.03
C ALA A 277 -12.41 -4.27 8.64
N TRP A 278 -13.57 -4.62 8.10
CA TRP A 278 -14.09 -4.08 6.84
C TRP A 278 -14.17 -2.55 6.84
N SER A 279 -14.48 -1.95 7.98
CA SER A 279 -14.64 -0.50 8.13
C SER A 279 -13.31 0.26 8.05
N ILE A 280 -12.23 -0.33 8.60
CA ILE A 280 -10.88 0.21 8.45
C ILE A 280 -10.48 0.20 6.96
N ALA A 281 -10.66 -0.93 6.29
CA ALA A 281 -10.37 -1.05 4.85
C ALA A 281 -11.19 -0.06 4.02
N THR A 282 -12.48 0.11 4.32
CA THR A 282 -13.34 1.08 3.63
C THR A 282 -12.78 2.49 3.77
N GLN A 283 -12.46 2.91 4.98
CA GLN A 283 -11.93 4.26 5.22
C GLN A 283 -10.59 4.49 4.53
N MET A 284 -9.69 3.50 4.48
CA MET A 284 -8.44 3.59 3.73
C MET A 284 -8.69 3.84 2.24
N HIS A 285 -9.65 3.13 1.64
CA HIS A 285 -9.99 3.30 0.22
C HIS A 285 -10.60 4.67 -0.07
N TYR A 286 -11.52 5.16 0.77
CA TYR A 286 -12.08 6.49 0.59
C TYR A 286 -11.03 7.60 0.75
N SER A 287 -10.11 7.44 1.72
CA SER A 287 -8.97 8.35 1.89
C SER A 287 -8.06 8.35 0.65
N LEU A 288 -7.80 7.17 0.05
CA LEU A 288 -7.03 7.10 -1.18
C LEU A 288 -7.72 7.83 -2.34
N LEU A 289 -9.03 7.62 -2.53
CA LEU A 289 -9.79 8.29 -3.59
C LEU A 289 -9.75 9.82 -3.41
N GLU A 290 -9.86 10.32 -2.18
CA GLU A 290 -9.71 11.75 -1.87
C GLU A 290 -8.30 12.25 -2.19
N ASN A 291 -7.27 11.50 -1.81
CA ASN A 291 -5.88 11.89 -2.10
C ASN A 291 -5.56 11.83 -3.61
N ILE A 292 -6.18 10.92 -4.37
CA ILE A 292 -6.09 10.93 -5.84
C ILE A 292 -6.80 12.17 -6.42
N GLU A 293 -7.96 12.53 -5.90
CA GLU A 293 -8.70 13.71 -6.33
C GLU A 293 -7.91 15.01 -6.09
N ASN A 294 -7.24 15.09 -4.95
CA ASN A 294 -6.53 16.29 -4.48
C ASN A 294 -5.04 16.33 -4.87
N ASP A 295 -4.56 15.38 -5.71
CA ASP A 295 -3.14 15.24 -6.09
C ASP A 295 -2.18 15.18 -4.88
N SER A 296 -2.62 14.52 -3.79
CA SER A 296 -1.89 14.42 -2.51
C SER A 296 -1.37 13.00 -2.20
N LEU A 297 -1.07 12.22 -3.23
CA LEU A 297 -0.53 10.86 -3.09
C LEU A 297 0.83 10.81 -2.37
N ASP A 298 1.56 11.92 -2.35
CA ASP A 298 2.84 12.03 -1.63
C ASP A 298 2.68 11.79 -0.12
N LEU A 299 1.48 11.97 0.44
CA LEU A 299 1.17 11.63 1.83
C LEU A 299 1.39 10.14 2.15
N TYR A 300 1.33 9.25 1.16
CA TYR A 300 1.58 7.82 1.32
C TYR A 300 3.04 7.43 1.07
N LYS A 301 3.80 8.27 0.35
CA LYS A 301 5.10 7.90 -0.21
C LYS A 301 6.24 8.11 0.79
N PHE A 302 7.27 7.28 0.68
CA PHE A 302 8.51 7.43 1.43
C PHE A 302 9.70 6.93 0.59
N ASP A 303 10.84 7.62 0.68
CA ASP A 303 12.00 7.39 -0.19
C ASP A 303 12.87 6.23 0.28
N LYS A 304 13.04 6.09 1.59
CA LYS A 304 13.86 5.03 2.16
C LYS A 304 13.05 3.73 2.19
N PRO A 305 13.53 2.64 1.55
CA PRO A 305 12.81 1.38 1.57
C PRO A 305 12.65 0.89 3.02
N TRP A 306 11.46 0.37 3.29
CA TRP A 306 11.18 -0.22 4.59
C TRP A 306 11.52 -1.70 4.56
N THR A 307 12.51 -2.11 5.36
CA THR A 307 12.95 -3.50 5.46
C THR A 307 12.08 -4.24 6.47
N MET A 308 11.49 -5.35 6.03
CA MET A 308 10.58 -6.14 6.86
C MET A 308 11.31 -7.13 7.79
N TYR A 309 12.62 -7.30 7.62
CA TYR A 309 13.42 -8.26 8.38
C TYR A 309 12.76 -9.65 8.43
N GLU A 310 12.10 -10.00 9.54
CA GLU A 310 11.38 -11.26 9.75
C GLU A 310 9.86 -11.05 9.87
N ASP A 311 9.39 -9.80 9.70
CA ASP A 311 7.96 -9.51 9.68
C ASP A 311 7.34 -9.94 8.36
N ARG A 312 6.15 -10.50 8.43
CA ARG A 312 5.39 -10.93 7.27
C ARG A 312 4.74 -9.75 6.57
N ILE A 313 4.84 -9.69 5.26
CA ILE A 313 4.01 -8.82 4.42
C ILE A 313 3.18 -9.67 3.46
N ARG A 314 2.07 -9.15 2.98
CA ARG A 314 1.23 -9.79 1.98
C ARG A 314 1.87 -9.70 0.60
N ILE A 315 1.66 -10.72 -0.22
CA ILE A 315 2.22 -10.83 -1.57
C ILE A 315 1.29 -10.33 -2.67
N ASN A 316 0.36 -9.42 -2.34
CA ASN A 316 -0.67 -8.95 -3.27
C ASN A 316 -0.11 -8.17 -4.47
N PHE A 317 1.00 -7.42 -4.25
CA PHE A 317 1.66 -6.63 -5.28
C PHE A 317 3.16 -6.56 -4.98
N MET A 318 3.96 -7.32 -5.73
CA MET A 318 5.40 -7.43 -5.46
C MET A 318 6.21 -7.77 -6.70
N CYS A 319 7.51 -7.45 -6.68
CA CYS A 319 8.49 -7.84 -7.70
C CYS A 319 9.45 -8.90 -7.15
N VAL A 320 9.66 -9.95 -7.93
CA VAL A 320 10.64 -11.02 -7.70
C VAL A 320 11.47 -11.28 -8.96
N TYR A 321 12.65 -11.85 -8.81
CA TYR A 321 13.42 -12.41 -9.92
C TYR A 321 13.16 -13.91 -10.01
N ALA A 322 12.86 -14.41 -11.21
CA ALA A 322 12.40 -15.79 -11.41
C ALA A 322 13.38 -16.82 -10.87
N ASP A 323 14.68 -16.62 -11.09
CA ASP A 323 15.69 -17.58 -10.67
C ASP A 323 15.75 -17.73 -9.13
N ASP A 324 15.52 -16.66 -8.38
CA ASP A 324 15.45 -16.71 -6.91
C ASP A 324 14.38 -17.70 -6.43
N ILE A 325 13.24 -17.75 -7.13
CA ILE A 325 12.13 -18.66 -6.82
C ILE A 325 12.40 -20.07 -7.34
N LEU A 326 12.84 -20.19 -8.61
CA LEU A 326 13.06 -21.49 -9.25
C LEU A 326 14.21 -22.29 -8.62
N ASP A 327 15.23 -21.59 -8.08
CA ASP A 327 16.34 -22.22 -7.36
C ASP A 327 15.96 -22.71 -5.95
N SER A 328 14.75 -22.40 -5.48
CA SER A 328 14.26 -22.82 -4.17
C SER A 328 13.63 -24.22 -4.16
N ASP A 329 13.66 -24.95 -5.29
CA ASP A 329 13.06 -26.28 -5.42
C ASP A 329 11.59 -26.33 -5.00
N ILE A 330 10.75 -25.60 -5.76
CA ILE A 330 9.33 -25.40 -5.50
C ILE A 330 8.58 -26.72 -5.23
N GLU A 331 8.96 -27.82 -5.88
CA GLU A 331 8.31 -29.13 -5.73
C GLU A 331 8.45 -29.71 -4.33
N HIS A 332 9.48 -29.29 -3.60
CA HIS A 332 9.78 -29.74 -2.24
C HIS A 332 9.40 -28.73 -1.15
N TRP A 333 8.69 -27.66 -1.52
CA TRP A 333 8.14 -26.75 -0.51
C TRP A 333 7.23 -27.51 0.46
N PRO A 334 7.29 -27.22 1.76
CA PRO A 334 6.45 -27.88 2.77
C PRO A 334 4.96 -27.73 2.42
N LYS A 335 4.23 -28.84 2.29
CA LYS A 335 2.82 -28.86 1.87
C LYS A 335 1.88 -28.11 2.82
N ASN A 336 2.28 -27.90 4.06
CA ASN A 336 1.51 -27.17 5.07
C ASN A 336 1.86 -25.67 5.12
N ARG A 337 2.77 -25.21 4.26
CA ARG A 337 3.10 -23.78 4.11
C ARG A 337 2.41 -23.22 2.88
N GLY A 338 1.79 -22.05 3.02
CA GLY A 338 1.33 -21.27 1.87
C GLY A 338 2.52 -20.64 1.11
N ASP A 339 2.31 -20.35 -0.15
CA ASP A 339 3.32 -19.67 -0.99
C ASP A 339 3.74 -18.32 -0.41
N GLU A 340 2.80 -17.61 0.22
CA GLU A 340 3.07 -16.34 0.87
C GLU A 340 4.11 -16.46 1.98
N ASP A 341 3.95 -17.42 2.90
CA ASP A 341 4.91 -17.64 3.97
C ASP A 341 6.27 -18.11 3.42
N MET A 342 6.26 -18.96 2.40
CA MET A 342 7.49 -19.39 1.75
C MET A 342 8.26 -18.19 1.17
N ILE A 343 7.59 -17.34 0.42
CA ILE A 343 8.23 -16.27 -0.35
C ILE A 343 8.70 -15.11 0.55
N VAL A 344 7.92 -14.75 1.57
CA VAL A 344 8.25 -13.56 2.38
C VAL A 344 8.96 -13.87 3.71
N LEU A 345 8.95 -15.12 4.16
CA LEU A 345 9.60 -15.52 5.42
C LEU A 345 10.68 -16.57 5.23
N ASP A 346 10.31 -17.74 4.67
CA ASP A 346 11.17 -18.91 4.73
C ASP A 346 12.35 -18.82 3.75
N LEU A 347 12.09 -18.51 2.48
CA LEU A 347 13.13 -18.39 1.46
C LEU A 347 14.12 -17.24 1.73
N PRO A 348 13.68 -16.02 2.08
CA PRO A 348 14.61 -14.95 2.46
C PRO A 348 15.49 -15.32 3.66
N LYS A 349 14.92 -16.05 4.63
CA LYS A 349 15.65 -16.53 5.82
C LYS A 349 16.72 -17.58 5.48
N ASP A 350 16.37 -18.51 4.61
CA ASP A 350 17.30 -19.55 4.16
C ASP A 350 18.42 -18.98 3.30
N LEU A 351 18.11 -18.03 2.42
CA LEU A 351 19.11 -17.33 1.62
C LEU A 351 20.08 -16.55 2.51
N ARG A 352 19.59 -15.88 3.54
CA ARG A 352 20.41 -15.17 4.53
C ARG A 352 21.33 -16.13 5.28
N ARG A 353 20.82 -17.30 5.73
CA ARG A 353 21.60 -18.34 6.40
C ARG A 353 22.72 -18.89 5.52
N ARG A 354 22.43 -19.19 4.24
CA ARG A 354 23.43 -19.67 3.27
C ARG A 354 24.55 -18.65 3.05
N ARG A 355 24.22 -17.37 2.95
CA ARG A 355 25.22 -16.29 2.82
C ARG A 355 26.08 -16.12 4.06
N LEU A 356 25.52 -16.31 5.26
CA LEU A 356 26.30 -16.28 6.51
C LEU A 356 27.23 -17.48 6.66
N SER A 357 26.84 -18.67 6.18
CA SER A 357 27.63 -19.89 6.26
C SER A 357 28.71 -19.99 5.20
N SER A 358 28.51 -19.32 4.03
CA SER A 358 29.59 -19.17 3.05
C SER A 358 30.56 -18.14 3.62
N GLN A 359 31.79 -18.56 3.95
CA GLN A 359 32.89 -17.70 4.49
C GLN A 359 33.32 -16.57 3.53
N SER A 360 32.39 -15.96 2.84
CA SER A 360 32.63 -14.80 1.99
C SER A 360 32.88 -13.59 2.89
N PRO A 361 33.97 -12.85 2.71
CA PRO A 361 34.32 -11.68 3.52
C PRO A 361 33.47 -10.44 3.19
N LEU A 362 32.20 -10.64 2.78
CA LEU A 362 31.27 -9.54 2.56
C LEU A 362 30.96 -8.85 3.88
N PRO A 363 31.00 -7.52 3.95
CA PRO A 363 30.74 -6.78 5.19
C PRO A 363 29.39 -7.15 5.80
N LEU A 364 29.29 -7.17 7.12
CA LEU A 364 28.06 -7.44 7.89
C LEU A 364 26.85 -6.62 7.41
N LEU A 365 27.09 -5.45 6.79
CA LEU A 365 26.11 -4.55 6.19
C LEU A 365 25.35 -5.18 5.00
N THR A 366 25.94 -6.14 4.28
CA THR A 366 25.27 -6.83 3.15
C THR A 366 24.45 -8.04 3.58
N VAL A 367 24.67 -8.55 4.78
CA VAL A 367 23.93 -9.70 5.32
C VAL A 367 22.48 -9.35 5.67
N GLY A 368 22.19 -8.05 5.91
CA GLY A 368 20.82 -7.57 6.12
C GLY A 368 19.97 -7.45 4.85
N SER A 369 20.58 -7.63 3.68
CA SER A 369 19.95 -7.30 2.40
C SER A 369 19.12 -8.43 1.76
N ALA A 370 19.29 -9.69 2.17
CA ALA A 370 18.42 -10.79 1.72
C ALA A 370 17.04 -10.71 2.39
N ALA A 371 16.42 -9.56 2.38
CA ALA A 371 15.18 -9.29 3.07
C ALA A 371 14.05 -9.02 2.08
N VAL A 372 12.85 -9.04 2.58
CA VAL A 372 11.68 -8.43 1.94
C VAL A 372 11.73 -6.94 2.24
N VAL A 373 11.63 -6.11 1.22
CA VAL A 373 11.55 -4.66 1.38
C VAL A 373 10.27 -4.11 0.76
N ILE A 374 9.77 -3.01 1.31
CA ILE A 374 8.68 -2.25 0.74
C ILE A 374 9.26 -1.04 0.02
N GLU A 375 8.91 -0.87 -1.25
CA GLU A 375 9.23 0.32 -2.04
C GLU A 375 8.16 1.38 -1.81
N GLY A 376 8.52 2.44 -1.09
CA GLY A 376 7.58 3.45 -0.64
C GLY A 376 6.92 4.28 -1.76
N ASN A 377 7.55 4.33 -2.94
CA ASN A 377 7.02 5.04 -4.11
C ASN A 377 6.18 4.15 -5.03
N ALA A 378 5.99 2.86 -4.69
CA ALA A 378 5.25 1.91 -5.50
C ALA A 378 3.82 1.70 -4.98
N LEU A 379 2.96 2.70 -5.12
CA LEU A 379 1.59 2.66 -4.60
C LEU A 379 0.68 1.74 -5.41
N ALA A 380 -0.13 0.95 -4.72
CA ALA A 380 -1.23 0.19 -5.29
C ALA A 380 -2.36 0.02 -4.26
N ALA A 381 -3.58 -0.26 -4.71
CA ALA A 381 -4.72 -0.47 -3.83
C ALA A 381 -5.21 -1.92 -3.92
N HIS A 382 -5.08 -2.66 -2.82
CA HIS A 382 -5.63 -3.99 -2.65
C HIS A 382 -7.04 -3.89 -2.04
N PHE A 383 -8.03 -4.44 -2.74
CA PHE A 383 -9.42 -4.23 -2.35
C PHE A 383 -9.75 -4.88 -1.00
N GLN A 384 -9.60 -6.21 -0.87
CA GLN A 384 -10.24 -6.91 0.23
C GLN A 384 -9.53 -8.20 0.61
N TYR A 385 -9.27 -8.38 1.90
CA TYR A 385 -8.96 -9.69 2.47
C TYR A 385 -10.24 -10.51 2.75
N MET A 386 -10.06 -11.82 2.98
CA MET A 386 -11.18 -12.76 3.15
C MET A 386 -12.12 -12.37 4.31
N ASP A 387 -11.57 -11.83 5.39
CA ASP A 387 -12.30 -11.48 6.60
C ASP A 387 -13.02 -10.13 6.51
N GLN A 388 -12.64 -9.28 5.56
CA GLN A 388 -13.24 -7.96 5.31
C GLN A 388 -14.52 -8.02 4.46
N LYS A 389 -15.42 -9.01 4.70
CA LYS A 389 -16.59 -9.29 3.84
C LYS A 389 -17.54 -8.10 3.67
N GLY A 390 -17.63 -7.22 4.68
CA GLY A 390 -18.46 -6.02 4.64
C GLY A 390 -18.07 -5.03 3.55
N LEU A 391 -16.81 -5.04 3.13
CA LEU A 391 -16.29 -4.15 2.09
C LEU A 391 -16.97 -4.36 0.73
N GLY A 392 -17.31 -5.59 0.40
CA GLY A 392 -18.06 -5.93 -0.83
C GLY A 392 -19.48 -5.36 -0.90
N GLY A 393 -20.01 -4.88 0.22
CA GLY A 393 -21.32 -4.20 0.28
C GLY A 393 -21.25 -2.69 -0.03
N THR A 394 -20.03 -2.12 -0.10
CA THR A 394 -19.79 -0.71 -0.41
C THR A 394 -19.91 -0.43 -1.92
N ASP A 395 -19.92 0.85 -2.29
CA ASP A 395 -19.88 1.29 -3.68
C ASP A 395 -18.44 1.38 -4.27
N LEU A 396 -17.41 0.99 -3.51
CA LEU A 396 -16.00 1.15 -3.87
C LEU A 396 -15.61 0.52 -5.22
N LEU A 397 -16.13 -0.68 -5.55
CA LEU A 397 -15.85 -1.30 -6.85
C LEU A 397 -16.34 -0.44 -8.02
N LYS A 398 -17.49 0.22 -7.85
CA LYS A 398 -18.03 1.17 -8.86
C LYS A 398 -17.15 2.41 -8.93
N ARG A 399 -16.68 2.94 -7.80
CA ARG A 399 -15.79 4.10 -7.75
C ARG A 399 -14.46 3.82 -8.44
N TYR A 400 -13.81 2.71 -8.14
CA TYR A 400 -12.56 2.34 -8.81
C TYR A 400 -12.74 2.11 -10.31
N ARG A 401 -13.88 1.58 -10.74
CA ARG A 401 -14.20 1.49 -12.18
C ARG A 401 -14.35 2.86 -12.78
N ALA A 402 -15.15 3.74 -12.18
CA ALA A 402 -15.33 5.11 -12.65
C ALA A 402 -14.00 5.90 -12.68
N LEU A 403 -13.14 5.73 -11.66
CA LEU A 403 -11.78 6.29 -11.64
C LEU A 403 -10.95 5.80 -12.83
N ALA A 404 -10.96 4.48 -13.09
CA ALA A 404 -10.22 3.91 -14.20
C ALA A 404 -10.72 4.47 -15.55
N GLU A 405 -12.03 4.53 -15.74
CA GLU A 405 -12.67 5.07 -16.95
C GLU A 405 -12.41 6.57 -17.13
N ASP A 406 -12.41 7.35 -16.05
CA ASP A 406 -12.21 8.80 -16.07
C ASP A 406 -10.76 9.19 -16.37
N ARG A 407 -9.78 8.52 -15.73
CA ARG A 407 -8.38 8.96 -15.75
C ARG A 407 -7.42 8.05 -16.51
N TYR A 408 -7.71 6.75 -16.60
CA TYR A 408 -6.70 5.77 -17.01
C TYR A 408 -7.07 4.96 -18.24
N CYS A 409 -8.35 4.84 -18.58
CA CYS A 409 -8.81 4.04 -19.70
C CYS A 409 -9.40 4.91 -20.80
N LEU A 410 -9.18 4.49 -22.05
CA LEU A 410 -10.01 4.97 -23.14
C LEU A 410 -11.41 4.31 -23.07
N PRO A 411 -12.46 4.92 -23.65
CA PRO A 411 -13.83 4.37 -23.67
C PRO A 411 -13.91 2.90 -24.12
N ASN A 412 -12.95 2.45 -24.93
CA ASN A 412 -12.84 1.06 -25.43
C ASN A 412 -11.83 0.23 -24.63
N GLY A 413 -11.41 0.67 -23.44
CA GLY A 413 -10.47 -0.06 -22.58
C GLY A 413 -9.01 0.06 -22.96
N GLY A 414 -8.65 0.93 -23.90
CA GLY A 414 -7.25 1.28 -24.20
C GLY A 414 -6.74 2.41 -23.28
N PRO A 415 -5.40 2.63 -23.16
CA PRO A 415 -4.83 3.69 -22.36
C PRO A 415 -5.23 5.08 -22.90
N SER A 416 -5.55 6.01 -22.01
CA SER A 416 -5.71 7.41 -22.39
C SER A 416 -4.37 7.96 -22.87
N LYS A 417 -4.31 8.57 -24.04
CA LYS A 417 -3.16 9.37 -24.44
C LYS A 417 -3.22 10.68 -23.62
N GLN A 418 -2.30 10.84 -22.68
CA GLN A 418 -1.99 12.16 -22.11
C GLN A 418 -1.07 12.91 -23.04
#